data_2da33b6b27b50e581173f458c2e2a197
#
_entry.id   2da33b6b27b50e581173f458c2e2a197
#
_cell.length_a   1.000
_cell.length_b   1.000
_cell.length_c   1.000
_cell.angle_alpha   90.00
_cell.angle_beta   90.00
_cell.angle_gamma   90.00
#
_symmetry.space_group_name_H-M   'P 1'
#
loop_
_entity.id
_entity.type
_entity.pdbx_description
1 polymer ?
#
loop_
_entity_poly.entity_id
_entity_poly.type
_entity_poly.pdbx_seq_one_letter_code
_entity_poly.pdbx_strand_id
1 'polypeptide(L)'
;MQMSAAFSHVTDIDDGMDLLAQYVREMHPFQAFYLCLYSNWDSLSSHILELTHTAGTDTADNDTMLLKLAIRGGKRLAECSFSKVSLLPDFITKDSAASYVISPLFFEGRAFGYLALSFADNRLDYPFYLVHWIKNITQLLQNICESKRTKVLTQHLEEIYMKDVLTGLYNHHGYQHYEEELLASCAPGEQISALLFDLDELKTINDHFGHKEGDFALRVIGQALRSAARADDICSRFSGDEFYCLIKRENAEEVKEFVKRVEQYLANYNSLSDKPYDISVSAGYATAAYSASTSAEDVRALFAAADFQMYDIKKNKVKHVLRG
;
A
#
# COMPACT_ATOMS: atom_id res chain seq x y z
N MET A 1 26.83 7.63 -25.06
CA MET A 1 27.09 6.76 -23.90
C MET A 1 26.72 7.37 -22.56
N GLN A 2 27.02 8.65 -22.28
CA GLN A 2 26.74 9.25 -20.96
C GLN A 2 25.23 9.32 -20.60
N MET A 3 24.35 9.69 -21.53
CA MET A 3 22.91 9.85 -21.28
C MET A 3 22.22 8.52 -20.91
N SER A 4 22.55 7.43 -21.60
CA SER A 4 21.96 6.09 -21.33
C SER A 4 22.31 5.60 -19.91
N ALA A 5 23.56 5.80 -19.47
CA ALA A 5 23.99 5.41 -18.12
C ALA A 5 23.33 6.28 -17.04
N ALA A 6 23.15 7.58 -17.30
CA ALA A 6 22.47 8.48 -16.36
C ALA A 6 20.99 8.12 -16.18
N PHE A 7 20.29 7.77 -17.26
CA PHE A 7 18.86 7.40 -17.21
C PHE A 7 18.60 6.02 -16.60
N SER A 8 19.58 5.13 -16.55
CA SER A 8 19.39 3.77 -16.04
C SER A 8 19.09 3.68 -14.55
N HIS A 9 19.42 4.73 -13.79
CA HIS A 9 19.23 4.80 -12.34
C HIS A 9 18.04 5.67 -11.90
N VAL A 10 17.37 6.32 -12.85
CA VAL A 10 16.24 7.20 -12.56
C VAL A 10 14.97 6.36 -12.38
N THR A 11 14.33 6.53 -11.23
CA THR A 11 13.12 5.80 -10.84
C THR A 11 11.93 6.72 -10.57
N ASP A 12 12.18 8.04 -10.54
CA ASP A 12 11.16 9.09 -10.35
C ASP A 12 11.02 9.95 -11.61
N ILE A 13 9.79 10.41 -11.88
CA ILE A 13 9.50 11.17 -13.09
C ILE A 13 10.09 12.59 -13.05
N ASP A 14 10.06 13.25 -11.90
CA ASP A 14 10.50 14.64 -11.78
C ASP A 14 12.03 14.70 -11.90
N ASP A 15 12.76 13.79 -11.24
CA ASP A 15 14.20 13.61 -11.41
C ASP A 15 14.55 13.30 -12.87
N GLY A 16 13.76 12.46 -13.52
CA GLY A 16 13.91 12.12 -14.93
C GLY A 16 13.72 13.31 -15.85
N MET A 17 12.73 14.14 -15.60
CA MET A 17 12.45 15.34 -16.38
C MET A 17 13.51 16.42 -16.18
N ASP A 18 14.04 16.58 -14.97
CA ASP A 18 15.11 17.52 -14.68
C ASP A 18 16.41 17.12 -15.37
N LEU A 19 16.75 15.84 -15.29
CA LEU A 19 17.92 15.30 -15.98
C LEU A 19 17.80 15.42 -17.51
N LEU A 20 16.62 15.09 -18.06
CA LEU A 20 16.34 15.26 -19.49
C LEU A 20 16.43 16.72 -19.91
N ALA A 21 15.90 17.65 -19.10
CA ALA A 21 15.98 19.09 -19.36
C ALA A 21 17.43 19.59 -19.41
N GLN A 22 18.31 19.07 -18.56
CA GLN A 22 19.74 19.39 -18.60
C GLN A 22 20.36 18.95 -19.93
N TYR A 23 20.15 17.70 -20.34
CA TYR A 23 20.70 17.20 -21.62
C TYR A 23 20.14 17.95 -22.83
N VAL A 24 18.84 18.32 -22.83
CA VAL A 24 18.25 19.11 -23.93
C VAL A 24 18.88 20.49 -24.05
N ARG A 25 19.27 21.13 -22.93
CA ARG A 25 19.94 22.45 -22.94
C ARG A 25 21.38 22.38 -23.40
N GLU A 26 22.10 21.31 -23.09
CA GLU A 26 23.47 21.09 -23.48
C GLU A 26 23.62 20.77 -24.99
N MET A 27 22.61 20.18 -25.60
CA MET A 27 22.58 19.81 -27.02
C MET A 27 21.78 20.84 -27.82
N HIS A 28 22.46 21.77 -28.45
CA HIS A 28 21.97 22.97 -29.10
C HIS A 28 21.24 22.90 -30.46
N PRO A 29 20.72 21.80 -31.02
CA PRO A 29 20.00 21.93 -32.29
C PRO A 29 18.53 22.25 -32.14
N PHE A 30 17.93 22.10 -30.91
CA PHE A 30 16.50 22.27 -30.73
C PHE A 30 16.12 23.73 -30.44
N GLN A 31 15.29 24.32 -31.28
CA GLN A 31 14.59 25.56 -30.98
C GLN A 31 13.47 25.31 -29.95
N ALA A 32 12.80 24.16 -30.07
CA ALA A 32 11.81 23.72 -29.11
C ALA A 32 11.86 22.20 -28.96
N PHE A 33 11.60 21.75 -27.71
CA PHE A 33 11.51 20.36 -27.31
C PHE A 33 10.31 20.18 -26.39
N TYR A 34 9.37 19.33 -26.79
CA TYR A 34 8.15 19.06 -26.03
C TYR A 34 7.96 17.56 -25.86
N LEU A 35 7.88 17.11 -24.62
CA LEU A 35 7.53 15.74 -24.25
C LEU A 35 6.07 15.70 -23.82
N CYS A 36 5.25 15.07 -24.64
CA CYS A 36 3.81 14.91 -24.43
C CYS A 36 3.52 13.43 -24.10
N LEU A 37 2.96 13.18 -22.93
CA LEU A 37 2.62 11.84 -22.48
C LEU A 37 1.10 11.68 -22.39
N TYR A 38 0.60 10.47 -22.57
CA TYR A 38 -0.80 10.15 -22.25
C TYR A 38 -1.04 10.30 -20.76
N SER A 39 -2.23 10.69 -20.34
CA SER A 39 -2.56 10.84 -18.92
C SER A 39 -2.35 9.54 -18.12
N ASN A 40 -2.49 8.40 -18.76
CA ASN A 40 -2.31 7.06 -18.18
C ASN A 40 -0.98 6.39 -18.58
N TRP A 41 0.03 7.16 -18.98
CA TRP A 41 1.30 6.63 -19.51
C TRP A 41 2.02 5.70 -18.51
N ASP A 42 1.85 5.91 -17.20
CA ASP A 42 2.46 5.16 -16.11
C ASP A 42 1.46 4.23 -15.38
N SER A 43 0.26 4.01 -15.95
CA SER A 43 -0.75 3.14 -15.35
C SER A 43 -0.25 1.70 -15.22
N LEU A 44 -0.64 1.07 -14.13
CA LEU A 44 -0.41 -0.36 -13.91
C LEU A 44 -1.31 -1.17 -14.84
N SER A 45 -0.88 -2.38 -15.23
CA SER A 45 -1.75 -3.27 -15.96
C SER A 45 -2.97 -3.66 -15.12
N SER A 46 -4.14 -3.90 -15.76
CA SER A 46 -5.37 -4.32 -15.06
C SER A 46 -5.14 -5.52 -14.13
N HIS A 47 -4.31 -6.46 -14.54
CA HIS A 47 -3.96 -7.64 -13.75
C HIS A 47 -3.23 -7.28 -12.43
N ILE A 48 -2.37 -6.27 -12.41
CA ILE A 48 -1.70 -5.82 -11.19
C ILE A 48 -2.69 -5.08 -10.29
N LEU A 49 -3.55 -4.24 -10.87
CA LEU A 49 -4.61 -3.55 -10.14
C LEU A 49 -5.58 -4.53 -9.47
N GLU A 50 -5.94 -5.62 -10.15
CA GLU A 50 -6.76 -6.70 -9.59
C GLU A 50 -6.06 -7.40 -8.41
N LEU A 51 -4.76 -7.71 -8.54
CA LEU A 51 -3.98 -8.37 -7.50
C LEU A 51 -3.85 -7.51 -6.23
N THR A 52 -3.71 -6.20 -6.39
CA THR A 52 -3.48 -5.29 -5.27
C THR A 52 -4.76 -4.78 -4.61
N HIS A 53 -5.95 -5.20 -5.09
CA HIS A 53 -7.26 -4.67 -4.65
C HIS A 53 -7.33 -3.13 -4.62
N THR A 54 -6.39 -2.46 -5.26
CA THR A 54 -6.49 -1.04 -5.51
C THR A 54 -7.62 -0.86 -6.52
N ALA A 55 -8.83 -0.62 -6.02
CA ALA A 55 -9.97 -0.26 -6.85
C ALA A 55 -9.54 0.98 -7.63
N GLY A 56 -9.13 0.74 -8.88
CA GLY A 56 -8.64 1.79 -9.72
C GLY A 56 -9.72 2.81 -9.95
N THR A 57 -9.53 3.97 -9.40
CA THR A 57 -10.14 5.19 -9.91
C THR A 57 -9.47 5.63 -11.22
N ASP A 58 -8.80 4.72 -11.90
CA ASP A 58 -8.23 4.93 -13.24
C ASP A 58 -9.32 4.86 -14.33
N THR A 59 -10.39 5.65 -14.16
CA THR A 59 -11.04 6.27 -15.29
C THR A 59 -10.15 7.47 -15.71
N ALA A 60 -8.88 7.22 -16.00
CA ALA A 60 -8.04 8.21 -16.63
C ALA A 60 -8.73 8.54 -17.96
N ASP A 61 -9.17 9.79 -18.05
CA ASP A 61 -9.78 10.36 -19.24
C ASP A 61 -8.84 10.11 -20.42
N ASN A 62 -9.18 9.14 -21.25
CA ASN A 62 -8.36 8.73 -22.40
C ASN A 62 -8.16 9.86 -23.43
N ASP A 63 -8.81 11.00 -23.23
CA ASP A 63 -8.78 12.17 -24.11
C ASP A 63 -7.80 13.26 -23.65
N THR A 64 -7.07 13.03 -22.54
CA THR A 64 -6.14 14.02 -21.98
C THR A 64 -4.68 13.62 -22.22
N MET A 65 -3.88 14.60 -22.60
CA MET A 65 -2.41 14.52 -22.71
C MET A 65 -1.77 15.41 -21.64
N LEU A 66 -0.56 15.05 -21.21
CA LEU A 66 0.28 15.79 -20.27
C LEU A 66 1.50 16.34 -21.00
N LEU A 67 1.71 17.65 -20.99
CA LEU A 67 2.98 18.26 -21.38
C LEU A 67 3.94 18.18 -20.18
N LYS A 68 4.74 17.10 -20.12
CA LYS A 68 5.62 16.81 -18.97
C LYS A 68 6.93 17.56 -19.01
N LEU A 69 7.46 17.83 -20.20
CA LEU A 69 8.63 18.67 -20.36
C LEU A 69 8.45 19.55 -21.60
N ALA A 70 8.64 20.84 -21.41
CA ALA A 70 8.59 21.83 -22.47
C ALA A 70 9.78 22.79 -22.36
N ILE A 71 10.63 22.82 -23.38
CA ILE A 71 11.76 23.72 -23.48
C ILE A 71 11.66 24.49 -24.81
N ARG A 72 11.69 25.82 -24.76
CA ARG A 72 11.63 26.70 -25.95
C ARG A 72 12.64 27.83 -25.76
N GLY A 73 13.52 28.00 -26.74
CA GLY A 73 14.60 29.02 -26.66
C GLY A 73 15.43 28.89 -25.40
N GLY A 74 15.76 27.66 -24.97
CA GLY A 74 16.51 27.35 -23.76
C GLY A 74 15.77 27.52 -22.42
N LYS A 75 14.52 27.99 -22.43
CA LYS A 75 13.70 28.18 -21.23
C LYS A 75 12.73 27.02 -21.04
N ARG A 76 12.61 26.49 -19.81
CA ARG A 76 11.59 25.53 -19.42
C ARG A 76 10.26 26.26 -19.25
N LEU A 77 9.21 25.75 -19.87
CA LEU A 77 7.83 26.20 -19.72
C LEU A 77 7.11 25.37 -18.65
N ALA A 78 5.98 25.87 -18.15
CA ALA A 78 5.18 25.15 -17.18
C ALA A 78 4.57 23.88 -17.77
N GLU A 79 4.44 22.84 -16.94
CA GLU A 79 3.70 21.63 -17.26
C GLU A 79 2.19 21.96 -17.32
N CYS A 80 1.47 21.28 -18.20
CA CYS A 80 0.02 21.42 -18.28
C CYS A 80 -0.61 20.16 -18.89
N SER A 81 -1.91 20.01 -18.68
CA SER A 81 -2.75 19.06 -19.40
C SER A 81 -3.41 19.73 -20.60
N PHE A 82 -3.67 18.97 -21.66
CA PHE A 82 -4.34 19.44 -22.86
C PHE A 82 -5.12 18.29 -23.56
N SER A 83 -6.02 18.65 -24.46
CA SER A 83 -6.83 17.63 -25.18
C SER A 83 -5.99 16.84 -26.18
N LYS A 84 -6.20 15.55 -26.25
CA LYS A 84 -5.58 14.63 -27.23
C LYS A 84 -5.89 14.99 -28.68
N VAL A 85 -6.98 15.74 -28.92
CA VAL A 85 -7.34 16.22 -30.26
C VAL A 85 -6.32 17.26 -30.74
N SER A 86 -5.69 17.98 -29.83
CA SER A 86 -4.61 18.92 -30.12
C SER A 86 -3.27 18.21 -30.06
N LEU A 87 -2.40 18.43 -31.04
CA LEU A 87 -1.03 17.90 -31.01
C LEU A 87 -0.14 18.60 -30.00
N LEU A 88 -0.43 19.85 -29.68
CA LEU A 88 0.27 20.67 -28.68
C LEU A 88 -0.72 21.64 -28.04
N PRO A 89 -0.45 22.10 -26.81
CA PRO A 89 -1.26 23.13 -26.18
C PRO A 89 -1.39 24.41 -27.01
N ASP A 90 -2.54 25.04 -26.96
CA ASP A 90 -2.88 26.25 -27.74
C ASP A 90 -1.86 27.39 -27.60
N PHE A 91 -1.31 27.58 -26.39
CA PHE A 91 -0.33 28.65 -26.15
C PHE A 91 0.99 28.43 -26.88
N ILE A 92 1.29 27.18 -27.27
CA ILE A 92 2.47 26.85 -28.08
C ILE A 92 2.18 27.09 -29.56
N THR A 93 0.98 26.74 -30.04
CA THR A 93 0.62 26.76 -31.45
C THR A 93 0.25 28.15 -31.95
N LYS A 94 -0.31 29.00 -31.08
CA LYS A 94 -0.75 30.37 -31.44
C LYS A 94 0.38 31.34 -31.71
N ASP A 95 1.56 31.13 -31.11
CA ASP A 95 2.65 32.12 -31.11
C ASP A 95 3.71 31.94 -32.21
N SER A 96 3.65 30.89 -33.04
CA SER A 96 4.68 30.69 -34.06
C SER A 96 4.25 29.77 -35.18
N ALA A 97 4.51 30.21 -36.44
CA ALA A 97 4.57 29.33 -37.60
C ALA A 97 5.86 28.49 -37.54
N ALA A 98 5.93 27.48 -36.70
CA ALA A 98 7.07 26.59 -36.58
C ALA A 98 6.73 25.22 -37.15
N SER A 99 7.68 24.60 -37.82
CA SER A 99 7.58 23.20 -38.26
C SER A 99 8.02 22.31 -37.12
N TYR A 100 7.23 21.26 -36.86
CA TYR A 100 7.54 20.28 -35.81
C TYR A 100 7.74 18.90 -36.41
N VAL A 101 8.78 18.21 -35.93
CA VAL A 101 8.95 16.75 -36.13
C VAL A 101 8.30 16.07 -34.93
N ILE A 102 7.29 15.24 -35.19
CA ILE A 102 6.62 14.46 -34.13
C ILE A 102 7.10 13.03 -34.22
N SER A 103 7.60 12.52 -33.09
CA SER A 103 8.08 11.15 -32.97
C SER A 103 7.38 10.42 -31.84
N PRO A 104 6.71 9.28 -32.10
CA PRO A 104 6.05 8.51 -31.06
C PRO A 104 7.08 7.91 -30.10
N LEU A 105 6.69 7.81 -28.83
CA LEU A 105 7.41 7.10 -27.80
C LEU A 105 6.69 5.78 -27.55
N PHE A 106 7.34 4.70 -27.96
CA PHE A 106 6.72 3.39 -27.97
C PHE A 106 7.73 2.30 -27.55
N PHE A 107 7.33 1.39 -26.67
CA PHE A 107 8.15 0.28 -26.18
C PHE A 107 7.28 -0.97 -25.94
N GLU A 108 7.65 -2.10 -26.52
CA GLU A 108 7.03 -3.42 -26.33
C GLU A 108 5.48 -3.42 -26.39
N GLY A 109 4.91 -2.73 -27.36
CA GLY A 109 3.45 -2.66 -27.53
C GLY A 109 2.76 -1.56 -26.71
N ARG A 110 3.49 -0.81 -25.88
CA ARG A 110 2.97 0.29 -25.07
C ARG A 110 3.37 1.64 -25.64
N ALA A 111 2.39 2.49 -25.84
CA ALA A 111 2.60 3.88 -26.26
C ALA A 111 2.62 4.77 -25.00
N PHE A 112 3.68 5.55 -24.82
CA PHE A 112 3.80 6.54 -23.73
C PHE A 112 3.27 7.92 -24.13
N GLY A 113 3.37 8.25 -25.41
CA GLY A 113 3.07 9.56 -25.95
C GLY A 113 3.96 9.88 -27.13
N TYR A 114 4.44 11.09 -27.23
CA TYR A 114 5.33 11.53 -28.33
C TYR A 114 6.23 12.69 -27.92
N LEU A 115 7.29 12.86 -28.69
CA LEU A 115 8.11 14.05 -28.74
C LEU A 115 7.68 14.96 -29.87
N ALA A 116 7.59 16.27 -29.63
CA ALA A 116 7.46 17.27 -30.68
C ALA A 116 8.67 18.20 -30.65
N LEU A 117 9.42 18.26 -31.73
CA LEU A 117 10.71 18.92 -31.82
C LEU A 117 10.69 19.97 -32.93
N SER A 118 11.27 21.15 -32.69
CA SER A 118 11.51 22.18 -33.70
C SER A 118 13.00 22.51 -33.76
N PHE A 119 13.52 22.72 -34.96
CA PHE A 119 14.94 23.01 -35.22
C PHE A 119 15.12 24.44 -35.73
N ALA A 120 16.26 25.06 -35.41
CA ALA A 120 16.53 26.46 -35.75
C ALA A 120 16.59 26.71 -37.26
N ASP A 121 17.09 25.76 -38.04
CA ASP A 121 17.39 25.93 -39.47
C ASP A 121 16.32 25.50 -40.45
N ASN A 122 15.10 25.14 -39.99
CA ASN A 122 14.03 24.58 -40.84
C ASN A 122 14.46 23.40 -41.75
N ARG A 123 15.69 22.89 -41.60
CA ARG A 123 16.19 21.73 -42.31
C ARG A 123 15.63 20.49 -41.60
N LEU A 124 14.75 19.80 -42.27
CA LEU A 124 14.15 18.52 -41.85
C LEU A 124 15.17 17.35 -41.96
N ASP A 125 16.45 17.60 -41.84
CA ASP A 125 17.43 16.53 -41.74
C ASP A 125 17.22 15.82 -40.41
N TYR A 126 16.56 14.66 -40.46
CA TYR A 126 16.34 13.81 -39.27
C TYR A 126 17.70 13.36 -38.76
N PRO A 127 18.21 13.98 -37.68
CA PRO A 127 19.57 13.71 -37.27
C PRO A 127 19.66 12.28 -36.72
N PHE A 128 20.68 11.54 -37.13
CA PHE A 128 20.89 10.15 -36.69
C PHE A 128 20.89 10.01 -35.15
N TYR A 129 21.35 11.03 -34.43
CA TYR A 129 21.34 11.05 -32.97
C TYR A 129 19.91 11.11 -32.37
N LEU A 130 18.91 11.59 -33.10
CA LEU A 130 17.53 11.66 -32.63
C LEU A 130 16.96 10.27 -32.31
N VAL A 131 17.32 9.25 -33.09
CA VAL A 131 16.93 7.86 -32.82
C VAL A 131 17.47 7.40 -31.45
N HIS A 132 18.70 7.76 -31.12
CA HIS A 132 19.27 7.47 -29.80
C HIS A 132 18.56 8.22 -28.67
N TRP A 133 18.16 9.47 -28.91
CA TRP A 133 17.40 10.27 -27.95
C TRP A 133 16.03 9.63 -27.66
N ILE A 134 15.28 9.32 -28.71
CA ILE A 134 13.99 8.66 -28.60
C ILE A 134 14.12 7.35 -27.81
N LYS A 135 15.11 6.53 -28.14
CA LYS A 135 15.39 5.28 -27.43
C LYS A 135 15.70 5.52 -25.97
N ASN A 136 16.56 6.49 -25.62
CA ASN A 136 16.93 6.75 -24.25
C ASN A 136 15.77 7.32 -23.44
N ILE A 137 14.94 8.21 -24.01
CA ILE A 137 13.75 8.74 -23.35
C ILE A 137 12.72 7.64 -23.14
N THR A 138 12.49 6.80 -24.13
CA THR A 138 11.58 5.66 -24.01
C THR A 138 12.06 4.70 -22.92
N GLN A 139 13.36 4.43 -22.85
CA GLN A 139 13.95 3.60 -21.79
C GLN A 139 13.81 4.24 -20.40
N LEU A 140 13.99 5.56 -20.29
CA LEU A 140 13.75 6.30 -19.05
C LEU A 140 12.31 6.11 -18.56
N LEU A 141 11.34 6.33 -19.44
CA LEU A 141 9.92 6.16 -19.12
C LEU A 141 9.59 4.72 -18.72
N GLN A 142 10.17 3.75 -19.41
CA GLN A 142 10.04 2.33 -19.07
C GLN A 142 10.59 2.02 -17.67
N ASN A 143 11.80 2.50 -17.35
CA ASN A 143 12.40 2.29 -16.03
C ASN A 143 11.54 2.86 -14.90
N ILE A 144 10.96 4.04 -15.09
CA ILE A 144 10.05 4.66 -14.12
C ILE A 144 8.79 3.80 -13.92
N CYS A 145 8.18 3.30 -15.02
CA CYS A 145 7.03 2.42 -14.94
C CYS A 145 7.35 1.10 -14.23
N GLU A 146 8.50 0.49 -14.52
CA GLU A 146 8.94 -0.76 -13.88
C GLU A 146 9.24 -0.56 -12.40
N SER A 147 9.88 0.56 -12.03
CA SER A 147 10.11 0.91 -10.62
C SER A 147 8.80 1.06 -9.87
N LYS A 148 7.83 1.80 -10.42
CA LYS A 148 6.49 1.93 -9.84
C LYS A 148 5.81 0.57 -9.68
N ARG A 149 5.86 -0.26 -10.72
CA ARG A 149 5.31 -1.62 -10.70
C ARG A 149 5.93 -2.47 -9.61
N THR A 150 7.26 -2.49 -9.54
CA THR A 150 8.00 -3.27 -8.54
C THR A 150 7.63 -2.82 -7.14
N LYS A 151 7.59 -1.50 -6.89
CA LYS A 151 7.21 -0.95 -5.59
C LYS A 151 5.82 -1.41 -5.14
N VAL A 152 4.82 -1.32 -6.02
CA VAL A 152 3.44 -1.76 -5.72
C VAL A 152 3.37 -3.26 -5.44
N LEU A 153 4.04 -4.07 -6.26
CA LEU A 153 4.07 -5.52 -6.05
C LEU A 153 4.80 -5.90 -4.76
N THR A 154 5.91 -5.24 -4.43
CA THR A 154 6.64 -5.48 -3.18
C THR A 154 5.77 -5.14 -1.98
N GLN A 155 5.11 -3.97 -1.99
CA GLN A 155 4.19 -3.58 -0.91
C GLN A 155 3.05 -4.61 -0.75
N HIS A 156 2.48 -5.07 -1.85
CA HIS A 156 1.42 -6.08 -1.80
C HIS A 156 1.91 -7.43 -1.26
N LEU A 157 3.12 -7.86 -1.65
CA LEU A 157 3.75 -9.06 -1.09
C LEU A 157 4.02 -8.91 0.41
N GLU A 158 4.49 -7.75 0.86
CA GLU A 158 4.68 -7.45 2.28
C GLU A 158 3.35 -7.53 3.05
N GLU A 159 2.27 -6.94 2.52
CA GLU A 159 0.94 -7.04 3.12
C GLU A 159 0.45 -8.49 3.26
N ILE A 160 0.60 -9.30 2.21
CA ILE A 160 0.24 -10.73 2.26
C ILE A 160 1.12 -11.46 3.27
N TYR A 161 2.42 -11.18 3.30
CA TYR A 161 3.35 -11.81 4.22
C TYR A 161 3.07 -11.47 5.69
N MET A 162 2.48 -10.30 5.98
CA MET A 162 2.17 -9.83 7.33
C MET A 162 0.77 -10.21 7.83
N LYS A 163 -0.07 -10.83 7.00
CA LYS A 163 -1.44 -11.20 7.38
C LYS A 163 -1.60 -12.71 7.56
N ASP A 164 -2.47 -13.09 8.51
CA ASP A 164 -2.98 -14.46 8.61
C ASP A 164 -4.06 -14.69 7.55
N VAL A 165 -3.85 -15.67 6.70
CA VAL A 165 -4.71 -15.96 5.54
C VAL A 165 -6.13 -16.34 5.96
N LEU A 166 -6.31 -16.94 7.14
CA LEU A 166 -7.61 -17.40 7.60
C LEU A 166 -8.46 -16.25 8.16
N THR A 167 -7.87 -15.42 9.01
CA THR A 167 -8.58 -14.39 9.77
C THR A 167 -8.44 -12.99 9.18
N GLY A 168 -7.39 -12.76 8.36
CA GLY A 168 -7.02 -11.46 7.82
C GLY A 168 -6.49 -10.46 8.86
N LEU A 169 -6.28 -10.88 10.10
CA LEU A 169 -5.52 -10.15 11.11
C LEU A 169 -4.02 -10.18 10.77
N TYR A 170 -3.20 -9.48 11.52
CA TYR A 170 -1.76 -9.69 11.40
C TYR A 170 -1.39 -11.12 11.82
N ASN A 171 -0.37 -11.69 11.15
CA ASN A 171 0.29 -12.90 11.63
C ASN A 171 1.41 -12.52 12.59
N HIS A 172 2.20 -13.48 13.04
CA HIS A 172 3.34 -13.25 13.93
C HIS A 172 4.36 -12.23 13.36
N HIS A 173 4.65 -12.28 12.04
CA HIS A 173 5.58 -11.34 11.41
C HIS A 173 5.00 -9.92 11.36
N GLY A 174 3.73 -9.79 11.00
CA GLY A 174 3.03 -8.53 11.00
C GLY A 174 2.93 -7.92 12.40
N TYR A 175 2.70 -8.75 13.44
CA TYR A 175 2.73 -8.31 14.82
C TYR A 175 4.10 -7.70 15.18
N GLN A 176 5.18 -8.40 14.91
CA GLN A 176 6.54 -7.92 15.24
C GLN A 176 6.89 -6.60 14.54
N HIS A 177 6.54 -6.47 13.26
CA HIS A 177 6.78 -5.26 12.49
C HIS A 177 6.05 -4.04 13.07
N TYR A 178 4.74 -4.17 13.30
CA TYR A 178 3.92 -3.07 13.80
C TYR A 178 4.08 -2.80 15.30
N GLU A 179 4.57 -3.75 16.09
CA GLU A 179 4.96 -3.52 17.49
C GLU A 179 6.01 -2.42 17.60
N GLU A 180 7.06 -2.47 16.79
CA GLU A 180 8.11 -1.45 16.76
C GLU A 180 7.56 -0.08 16.36
N GLU A 181 6.68 -0.02 15.36
CA GLU A 181 6.04 1.23 14.93
C GLU A 181 5.12 1.82 16.00
N LEU A 182 4.31 0.98 16.65
CA LEU A 182 3.43 1.40 17.73
C LEU A 182 4.25 1.99 18.88
N LEU A 183 5.29 1.29 19.33
CA LEU A 183 6.17 1.78 20.41
C LEU A 183 6.85 3.08 20.04
N ALA A 184 7.33 3.23 18.80
CA ALA A 184 7.93 4.47 18.32
C ALA A 184 6.94 5.65 18.27
N SER A 185 5.64 5.37 18.13
CA SER A 185 4.58 6.39 18.11
C SER A 185 4.10 6.82 19.49
N CYS A 186 4.49 6.11 20.57
CA CYS A 186 4.02 6.38 21.90
C CYS A 186 4.76 7.58 22.54
N ALA A 187 4.02 8.45 23.21
CA ALA A 187 4.58 9.49 24.05
C ALA A 187 4.81 8.98 25.49
N PRO A 188 5.83 9.48 26.20
CA PRO A 188 6.07 9.10 27.59
C PRO A 188 4.85 9.38 28.48
N GLY A 189 4.43 8.36 29.25
CA GLY A 189 3.25 8.42 30.11
C GLY A 189 1.96 7.89 29.47
N GLU A 190 1.91 7.68 28.16
CA GLU A 190 0.81 6.94 27.52
C GLU A 190 0.78 5.49 28.02
N GLN A 191 -0.39 4.89 28.04
CA GLN A 191 -0.52 3.52 28.47
C GLN A 191 -0.57 2.57 27.28
N ILE A 192 0.23 1.53 27.32
CA ILE A 192 0.18 0.40 26.40
C ILE A 192 -0.41 -0.82 27.12
N SER A 193 -1.22 -1.57 26.40
CA SER A 193 -1.89 -2.75 26.94
C SER A 193 -1.71 -3.93 26.01
N ALA A 194 -1.24 -5.04 26.56
CA ALA A 194 -1.20 -6.33 25.91
C ALA A 194 -2.47 -7.11 26.26
N LEU A 195 -3.14 -7.66 25.28
CA LEU A 195 -4.33 -8.49 25.44
C LEU A 195 -4.12 -9.83 24.74
N LEU A 196 -4.50 -10.89 25.43
CA LEU A 196 -4.59 -12.23 24.86
C LEU A 196 -6.06 -12.65 24.78
N PHE A 197 -6.38 -13.29 23.68
CA PHE A 197 -7.67 -13.98 23.48
C PHE A 197 -7.39 -15.40 23.00
N ASP A 198 -8.13 -16.34 23.53
CA ASP A 198 -8.07 -17.75 23.15
C ASP A 198 -9.48 -18.25 22.85
N LEU A 199 -9.67 -18.92 21.71
CA LEU A 199 -10.96 -19.53 21.35
C LEU A 199 -11.26 -20.70 22.28
N ASP A 200 -12.36 -20.59 23.04
CA ASP A 200 -12.79 -21.64 23.93
C ASP A 200 -13.21 -22.88 23.14
N GLU A 201 -12.72 -24.03 23.54
CA GLU A 201 -13.16 -25.35 23.06
C GLU A 201 -13.03 -25.55 21.53
N LEU A 202 -12.04 -24.93 20.87
CA LEU A 202 -11.78 -25.12 19.43
C LEU A 202 -11.66 -26.62 19.08
N LYS A 203 -11.01 -27.40 19.95
CA LYS A 203 -10.88 -28.85 19.76
C LYS A 203 -12.26 -29.54 19.74
N THR A 204 -13.15 -29.17 20.65
CA THR A 204 -14.50 -29.71 20.71
C THR A 204 -15.28 -29.40 19.43
N ILE A 205 -15.17 -28.17 18.90
CA ILE A 205 -15.77 -27.77 17.63
C ILE A 205 -15.22 -28.63 16.49
N ASN A 206 -13.88 -28.75 16.41
CA ASN A 206 -13.22 -29.55 15.38
C ASN A 206 -13.62 -31.03 15.42
N ASP A 207 -13.63 -31.61 16.61
CA ASP A 207 -13.93 -33.04 16.78
C ASP A 207 -15.38 -33.39 16.45
N HIS A 208 -16.34 -32.50 16.71
CA HIS A 208 -17.74 -32.73 16.43
C HIS A 208 -18.20 -32.28 15.05
N PHE A 209 -17.68 -31.19 14.52
CA PHE A 209 -18.16 -30.54 13.30
C PHE A 209 -17.11 -30.42 12.18
N GLY A 210 -15.89 -30.84 12.47
CA GLY A 210 -14.77 -30.83 11.52
C GLY A 210 -14.01 -29.50 11.46
N HIS A 211 -12.80 -29.56 10.94
CA HIS A 211 -11.86 -28.43 10.89
C HIS A 211 -12.39 -27.18 10.15
N LYS A 212 -13.30 -27.37 9.18
CA LYS A 212 -13.91 -26.23 8.47
C LYS A 212 -14.76 -25.35 9.40
N GLU A 213 -15.40 -25.96 10.40
CA GLU A 213 -16.18 -25.23 11.40
C GLU A 213 -15.27 -24.55 12.43
N GLY A 214 -14.17 -25.18 12.83
CA GLY A 214 -13.13 -24.52 13.63
C GLY A 214 -12.50 -23.32 12.91
N ASP A 215 -12.17 -23.48 11.64
CA ASP A 215 -11.69 -22.37 10.80
C ASP A 215 -12.72 -21.24 10.70
N PHE A 216 -14.00 -21.61 10.63
CA PHE A 216 -15.08 -20.63 10.61
C PHE A 216 -15.16 -19.88 11.95
N ALA A 217 -15.07 -20.56 13.08
CA ALA A 217 -15.05 -19.93 14.41
C ALA A 217 -13.87 -18.96 14.56
N LEU A 218 -12.68 -19.34 14.10
CA LEU A 218 -11.49 -18.48 14.08
C LEU A 218 -11.70 -17.21 13.23
N ARG A 219 -12.38 -17.32 12.07
CA ARG A 219 -12.72 -16.14 11.25
C ARG A 219 -13.67 -15.18 11.98
N VAL A 220 -14.65 -15.71 12.70
CA VAL A 220 -15.60 -14.90 13.47
C VAL A 220 -14.88 -14.13 14.58
N ILE A 221 -13.91 -14.76 15.28
CA ILE A 221 -13.08 -14.06 16.26
C ILE A 221 -12.25 -12.97 15.59
N GLY A 222 -11.64 -13.27 14.45
CA GLY A 222 -10.89 -12.26 13.68
C GLY A 222 -11.74 -11.04 13.31
N GLN A 223 -13.01 -11.26 12.95
CA GLN A 223 -13.97 -10.18 12.69
C GLN A 223 -14.34 -9.40 13.96
N ALA A 224 -14.54 -10.09 15.09
CA ALA A 224 -14.84 -9.46 16.36
C ALA A 224 -13.70 -8.54 16.83
N LEU A 225 -12.46 -9.02 16.78
CA LEU A 225 -11.27 -8.24 17.13
C LEU A 225 -11.11 -7.03 16.21
N ARG A 226 -11.25 -7.20 14.90
CA ARG A 226 -11.17 -6.10 13.91
C ARG A 226 -12.28 -5.07 14.14
N SER A 227 -13.49 -5.49 14.50
CA SER A 227 -14.61 -4.60 14.79
C SER A 227 -14.41 -3.79 16.09
N ALA A 228 -13.69 -4.35 17.06
CA ALA A 228 -13.37 -3.70 18.32
C ALA A 228 -12.13 -2.78 18.23
N ALA A 229 -11.24 -3.03 17.27
CA ALA A 229 -9.97 -2.33 17.11
C ALA A 229 -10.14 -0.91 16.53
N ARG A 230 -9.27 0.00 16.96
CA ARG A 230 -9.02 1.30 16.31
C ARG A 230 -7.96 1.12 15.20
N ALA A 231 -7.76 2.14 14.40
CA ALA A 231 -6.80 2.11 13.28
C ALA A 231 -5.35 1.81 13.73
N ASP A 232 -4.98 2.30 14.92
CA ASP A 232 -3.63 2.16 15.48
C ASP A 232 -3.47 0.92 16.35
N ASP A 233 -4.52 0.11 16.52
CA ASP A 233 -4.45 -1.13 17.30
C ASP A 233 -3.85 -2.26 16.48
N ILE A 234 -2.96 -3.01 17.08
CA ILE A 234 -2.39 -4.22 16.49
C ILE A 234 -3.19 -5.42 16.99
N CYS A 235 -3.90 -6.09 16.09
CA CYS A 235 -4.57 -7.36 16.38
C CYS A 235 -4.00 -8.44 15.47
N SER A 236 -3.53 -9.53 16.06
CA SER A 236 -2.86 -10.62 15.36
C SER A 236 -3.40 -11.98 15.77
N ARG A 237 -3.37 -12.92 14.84
CA ARG A 237 -3.44 -14.34 15.17
C ARG A 237 -2.03 -14.86 15.29
N PHE A 238 -1.61 -15.16 16.53
CA PHE A 238 -0.24 -15.50 16.84
C PHE A 238 0.04 -16.99 16.53
N SER A 239 -0.83 -17.88 17.01
CA SER A 239 -0.77 -19.31 16.68
C SER A 239 -2.13 -19.98 16.94
N GLY A 240 -2.45 -21.02 16.20
CA GLY A 240 -3.62 -21.87 16.47
C GLY A 240 -4.91 -21.11 16.78
N ASP A 241 -5.31 -21.12 18.05
CA ASP A 241 -6.48 -20.47 18.64
C ASP A 241 -6.15 -19.21 19.44
N GLU A 242 -4.87 -18.78 19.46
CA GLU A 242 -4.38 -17.65 20.23
C GLU A 242 -4.31 -16.37 19.41
N PHE A 243 -4.88 -15.29 19.95
CA PHE A 243 -4.87 -13.96 19.35
C PHE A 243 -4.23 -12.96 20.31
N TYR A 244 -3.31 -12.19 19.78
CA TYR A 244 -2.57 -11.15 20.52
C TYR A 244 -3.00 -9.78 20.02
N CYS A 245 -3.33 -8.88 20.96
CA CYS A 245 -3.57 -7.49 20.65
C CYS A 245 -2.63 -6.60 21.48
N LEU A 246 -2.00 -5.64 20.83
CA LEU A 246 -1.25 -4.57 21.47
C LEU A 246 -1.94 -3.25 21.13
N ILE A 247 -2.40 -2.54 22.16
CA ILE A 247 -3.22 -1.35 22.00
C ILE A 247 -2.71 -0.20 22.86
N LYS A 248 -2.91 1.02 22.36
CA LYS A 248 -2.63 2.24 23.10
C LYS A 248 -3.94 2.83 23.62
N ARG A 249 -4.03 3.04 24.95
CA ARG A 249 -5.22 3.57 25.60
C ARG A 249 -4.85 4.59 26.68
N GLU A 250 -5.79 5.49 27.00
CA GLU A 250 -5.58 6.47 28.04
C GLU A 250 -5.73 5.89 29.43
N ASN A 251 -6.55 4.84 29.59
CA ASN A 251 -6.86 4.25 30.89
C ASN A 251 -7.30 2.78 30.78
N ALA A 252 -7.30 2.09 31.92
CA ALA A 252 -7.68 0.68 32.02
C ALA A 252 -9.16 0.41 31.68
N GLU A 253 -10.06 1.39 31.81
CA GLU A 253 -11.47 1.21 31.49
C GLU A 253 -11.68 1.05 29.98
N GLU A 254 -10.89 1.75 29.16
CA GLU A 254 -10.94 1.59 27.71
C GLU A 254 -10.47 0.20 27.25
N VAL A 255 -9.54 -0.42 28.01
CA VAL A 255 -9.09 -1.80 27.75
C VAL A 255 -10.22 -2.79 28.04
N LYS A 256 -10.91 -2.61 29.17
CA LYS A 256 -12.09 -3.43 29.51
C LYS A 256 -13.21 -3.26 28.48
N GLU A 257 -13.42 -2.04 27.99
CA GLU A 257 -14.42 -1.77 26.96
C GLU A 257 -14.05 -2.42 25.63
N PHE A 258 -12.77 -2.54 25.30
CA PHE A 258 -12.31 -3.30 24.15
C PHE A 258 -12.71 -4.78 24.28
N VAL A 259 -12.38 -5.42 25.40
CA VAL A 259 -12.74 -6.82 25.66
C VAL A 259 -14.26 -7.01 25.61
N LYS A 260 -15.00 -6.12 26.26
CA LYS A 260 -16.48 -6.16 26.25
C LYS A 260 -17.08 -6.02 24.85
N ARG A 261 -16.52 -5.19 23.98
CA ARG A 261 -16.98 -5.08 22.58
C ARG A 261 -16.76 -6.40 21.82
N VAL A 262 -15.63 -7.06 22.03
CA VAL A 262 -15.37 -8.38 21.44
C VAL A 262 -16.40 -9.40 21.93
N GLU A 263 -16.64 -9.48 23.23
CA GLU A 263 -17.63 -10.39 23.83
C GLU A 263 -19.06 -10.11 23.34
N GLN A 264 -19.44 -8.83 23.25
CA GLN A 264 -20.75 -8.43 22.71
C GLN A 264 -20.91 -8.80 21.24
N TYR A 265 -19.87 -8.64 20.43
CA TYR A 265 -19.90 -9.05 19.03
C TYR A 265 -20.18 -10.57 18.93
N LEU A 266 -19.47 -11.39 19.72
CA LEU A 266 -19.64 -12.83 19.74
C LEU A 266 -21.02 -13.24 20.28
N ALA A 267 -21.51 -12.61 21.34
CA ALA A 267 -22.84 -12.84 21.87
C ALA A 267 -23.94 -12.53 20.84
N ASN A 268 -23.82 -11.40 20.15
CA ASN A 268 -24.74 -11.02 19.07
C ASN A 268 -24.68 -12.03 17.90
N TYR A 269 -23.45 -12.43 17.52
CA TYR A 269 -23.27 -13.45 16.49
C TYR A 269 -23.97 -14.77 16.89
N ASN A 270 -23.72 -15.28 18.10
CA ASN A 270 -24.30 -16.51 18.60
C ASN A 270 -25.84 -16.45 18.65
N SER A 271 -26.42 -15.30 19.01
CA SER A 271 -27.89 -15.13 19.05
C SER A 271 -28.56 -15.18 17.70
N LEU A 272 -27.85 -14.86 16.64
CA LEU A 272 -28.35 -14.82 15.26
C LEU A 272 -27.94 -16.06 14.43
N SER A 273 -27.03 -16.86 14.96
CA SER A 273 -26.44 -18.00 14.27
C SER A 273 -27.26 -19.27 14.46
N ASP A 274 -27.51 -20.02 13.39
CA ASP A 274 -28.12 -21.36 13.40
C ASP A 274 -27.11 -22.49 13.68
N LYS A 275 -25.85 -22.13 14.04
CA LYS A 275 -24.81 -23.13 14.34
C LYS A 275 -25.15 -23.90 15.61
N PRO A 276 -24.83 -25.21 15.66
CA PRO A 276 -25.10 -26.05 16.83
C PRO A 276 -24.11 -25.84 17.99
N TYR A 277 -23.29 -24.79 17.91
CA TYR A 277 -22.31 -24.42 18.92
C TYR A 277 -22.25 -22.91 19.08
N ASP A 278 -21.78 -22.45 20.24
CA ASP A 278 -21.50 -21.06 20.53
C ASP A 278 -20.00 -20.78 20.38
N ILE A 279 -19.66 -19.59 19.87
CA ILE A 279 -18.28 -19.11 19.79
C ILE A 279 -18.04 -18.19 20.98
N SER A 280 -17.05 -18.51 21.81
CA SER A 280 -16.65 -17.69 22.95
C SER A 280 -15.14 -17.64 23.05
N VAL A 281 -14.62 -16.61 23.73
CA VAL A 281 -13.19 -16.42 23.97
C VAL A 281 -12.93 -16.25 25.45
N SER A 282 -11.79 -16.74 25.90
CA SER A 282 -11.19 -16.35 27.18
C SER A 282 -10.20 -15.24 26.90
N ALA A 283 -10.26 -14.14 27.67
CA ALA A 283 -9.43 -12.96 27.45
C ALA A 283 -8.69 -12.58 28.74
N GLY A 284 -7.41 -12.22 28.60
CA GLY A 284 -6.61 -11.61 29.66
C GLY A 284 -5.91 -10.36 29.14
N TYR A 285 -5.59 -9.43 30.02
CA TYR A 285 -4.88 -8.21 29.65
C TYR A 285 -3.99 -7.69 30.77
N ALA A 286 -2.92 -7.00 30.39
CA ALA A 286 -2.06 -6.26 31.29
C ALA A 286 -1.71 -4.91 30.66
N THR A 287 -1.53 -3.89 31.53
CA THR A 287 -1.30 -2.50 31.11
C THR A 287 -0.09 -1.95 31.85
N ALA A 288 0.74 -1.17 31.15
CA ALA A 288 1.83 -0.41 31.73
C ALA A 288 1.94 0.98 31.07
N ALA A 289 2.50 1.93 31.84
CA ALA A 289 2.85 3.23 31.29
C ALA A 289 4.07 3.11 30.36
N TYR A 290 3.98 3.70 29.19
CA TYR A 290 5.10 3.78 28.25
C TYR A 290 6.15 4.80 28.75
N SER A 291 7.41 4.44 28.61
CA SER A 291 8.56 5.31 28.86
C SER A 291 9.57 5.17 27.71
N ALA A 292 10.47 6.12 27.59
CA ALA A 292 11.54 6.06 26.58
C ALA A 292 12.48 4.83 26.74
N SER A 293 12.44 4.15 27.89
CA SER A 293 13.16 2.90 28.16
C SER A 293 12.34 1.64 27.94
N THR A 294 11.07 1.77 27.55
CA THR A 294 10.20 0.60 27.28
C THR A 294 10.74 -0.16 26.09
N SER A 295 11.02 -1.43 26.29
CA SER A 295 11.62 -2.35 25.33
C SER A 295 10.60 -3.42 24.89
N ALA A 296 10.90 -4.15 23.83
CA ALA A 296 10.14 -5.33 23.44
C ALA A 296 10.12 -6.41 24.54
N GLU A 297 11.08 -6.42 25.47
CA GLU A 297 11.08 -7.32 26.62
C GLU A 297 10.01 -6.95 27.65
N ASP A 298 9.79 -5.65 27.86
CA ASP A 298 8.72 -5.16 28.73
C ASP A 298 7.34 -5.49 28.14
N VAL A 299 7.18 -5.39 26.81
CA VAL A 299 5.94 -5.82 26.12
C VAL A 299 5.73 -7.32 26.27
N ARG A 300 6.77 -8.14 26.14
CA ARG A 300 6.69 -9.59 26.39
C ARG A 300 6.29 -9.89 27.84
N ALA A 301 6.77 -9.13 28.80
CA ALA A 301 6.35 -9.26 30.21
C ALA A 301 4.87 -8.91 30.42
N LEU A 302 4.35 -7.92 29.69
CA LEU A 302 2.90 -7.60 29.69
C LEU A 302 2.08 -8.78 29.13
N PHE A 303 2.51 -9.38 28.02
CA PHE A 303 1.83 -10.56 27.48
C PHE A 303 1.87 -11.74 28.45
N ALA A 304 2.98 -11.97 29.14
CA ALA A 304 3.05 -13.02 30.14
C ALA A 304 2.09 -12.77 31.32
N ALA A 305 1.92 -11.52 31.74
CA ALA A 305 0.93 -11.16 32.77
C ALA A 305 -0.52 -11.31 32.28
N ALA A 306 -0.79 -10.96 31.02
CA ALA A 306 -2.09 -11.15 30.38
C ALA A 306 -2.44 -12.64 30.24
N ASP A 307 -1.46 -13.50 29.87
CA ASP A 307 -1.63 -14.94 29.75
C ASP A 307 -2.01 -15.57 31.09
N PHE A 308 -1.32 -15.19 32.16
CA PHE A 308 -1.65 -15.65 33.51
C PHE A 308 -3.11 -15.33 33.88
N GLN A 309 -3.57 -14.11 33.61
CA GLN A 309 -4.93 -13.68 33.86
C GLN A 309 -5.94 -14.48 32.99
N MET A 310 -5.65 -14.66 31.72
CA MET A 310 -6.48 -15.42 30.78
C MET A 310 -6.63 -16.88 31.23
N TYR A 311 -5.53 -17.49 31.65
CA TYR A 311 -5.54 -18.88 32.14
C TYR A 311 -6.43 -19.07 33.37
N ASP A 312 -6.39 -18.14 34.34
CA ASP A 312 -7.28 -18.18 35.51
C ASP A 312 -8.75 -18.05 35.11
N ILE A 313 -9.08 -17.19 34.16
CA ILE A 313 -10.43 -17.04 33.63
C ILE A 313 -10.87 -18.34 32.94
N LYS A 314 -10.03 -18.89 32.05
CA LYS A 314 -10.30 -20.11 31.28
C LYS A 314 -10.55 -21.31 32.19
N LYS A 315 -9.79 -21.42 33.29
CA LYS A 315 -9.92 -22.50 34.28
C LYS A 315 -11.26 -22.44 35.04
N ASN A 316 -11.77 -21.25 35.31
CA ASN A 316 -12.99 -21.03 36.08
C ASN A 316 -14.25 -20.93 35.21
N LYS A 317 -14.11 -20.92 33.89
CA LYS A 317 -15.22 -20.78 32.95
C LYS A 317 -15.97 -22.10 32.81
N VAL A 318 -17.29 -22.04 32.94
CA VAL A 318 -18.15 -23.21 32.71
C VAL A 318 -18.20 -23.48 31.20
N LYS A 319 -17.87 -24.71 30.81
CA LYS A 319 -17.77 -25.12 29.41
C LYS A 319 -19.17 -25.42 28.84
N HIS A 320 -19.75 -24.51 28.09
CA HIS A 320 -21.02 -24.66 27.36
C HIS A 320 -20.83 -24.19 25.90
N VAL A 321 -20.20 -25.03 25.10
CA VAL A 321 -19.97 -24.69 23.66
C VAL A 321 -21.04 -25.36 22.77
N LEU A 322 -21.55 -26.54 23.16
CA LEU A 322 -22.57 -27.23 22.38
C LEU A 322 -23.97 -26.76 22.79
N ARG A 323 -24.77 -26.36 21.82
CA ARG A 323 -26.20 -26.10 21.99
C ARG A 323 -26.91 -27.44 22.04
N GLY A 324 -27.59 -27.70 23.12
CA GLY A 324 -28.36 -28.96 23.36
C GLY A 324 -29.58 -29.07 22.47
#